data_739020e3fd1d5da7f2724188b225be08
#
_entry.id   739020e3fd1d5da7f2724188b225be08
#
_cell.length_a   1.000
_cell.length_b   1.000
_cell.length_c   1.000
_cell.angle_alpha   90.00
_cell.angle_beta   90.00
_cell.angle_gamma   90.00
#
_symmetry.space_group_name_H-M   'P 1'
#
loop_
_entity.id
_entity.type
_entity.pdbx_description
1 polymer ?
#
loop_
_entity_poly.entity_id
_entity_poly.type
_entity_poly.pdbx_seq_one_letter_code
_entity_poly.pdbx_strand_id
1 'polypeptide(L)'
;MAIPSLLAVSAVHHHLIETKKSTSVSIILESGEPREVHHFATLLGYGACAINPYLAQFSIKKLIQDGLLKKDYYAAVNDYNNAVLHGIVKIASKMGISTLQSYQGSQIFEAVGISKKVIDEYFTNTVSRVEGITLEDIAEDVDFHHSKAFDMLGLKNDLSLDSEGDHKLSLLHI
;
A
#
# COMPACT_ATOMS: atom_id res chain seq x y z
N MET A 1 3.93 12.79 10.79
CA MET A 1 4.20 12.35 9.41
C MET A 1 4.25 10.83 9.39
N ALA A 2 3.54 10.17 8.49
CA ALA A 2 3.47 8.72 8.44
C ALA A 2 4.55 8.16 7.51
N ILE A 3 5.25 7.12 7.94
CA ILE A 3 6.18 6.37 7.09
C ILE A 3 5.37 5.59 6.05
N PRO A 4 5.81 5.49 4.77
CA PRO A 4 5.14 4.65 3.78
C PRO A 4 4.93 3.22 4.28
N SER A 5 3.72 2.70 4.16
CA SER A 5 3.32 1.48 4.84
C SER A 5 4.12 0.25 4.43
N LEU A 6 4.51 0.16 3.16
CA LEU A 6 5.33 -0.95 2.67
C LEU A 6 6.74 -0.90 3.28
N LEU A 7 7.35 0.29 3.35
CA LEU A 7 8.66 0.48 3.99
C LEU A 7 8.60 0.11 5.47
N ALA A 8 7.57 0.57 6.19
CA ALA A 8 7.39 0.27 7.61
C ALA A 8 7.22 -1.24 7.86
N VAL A 9 6.37 -1.92 7.09
CA VAL A 9 6.14 -3.37 7.21
C VAL A 9 7.44 -4.13 6.95
N SER A 10 8.14 -3.81 5.87
CA SER A 10 9.37 -4.50 5.51
C SER A 10 10.48 -4.29 6.54
N ALA A 11 10.67 -3.04 7.02
CA ALA A 11 11.66 -2.73 8.05
C ALA A 11 11.38 -3.49 9.35
N VAL A 12 10.12 -3.51 9.82
CA VAL A 12 9.74 -4.26 11.03
C VAL A 12 9.93 -5.77 10.82
N HIS A 13 9.55 -6.29 9.65
CA HIS A 13 9.72 -7.71 9.33
C HIS A 13 11.19 -8.13 9.38
N HIS A 14 12.08 -7.36 8.75
CA HIS A 14 13.53 -7.61 8.77
C HIS A 14 14.11 -7.54 10.19
N HIS A 15 13.73 -6.52 10.96
CA HIS A 15 14.14 -6.42 12.36
C HIS A 15 13.69 -7.62 13.21
N LEU A 16 12.48 -8.13 12.96
CA LEU A 16 12.00 -9.33 13.66
C LEU A 16 12.77 -10.59 13.25
N ILE A 17 13.23 -10.69 12.01
CA ILE A 17 14.08 -11.79 11.55
C ILE A 17 15.45 -11.71 12.23
N GLU A 18 16.11 -10.55 12.21
CA GLU A 18 17.41 -10.33 12.84
C GLU A 18 17.39 -10.63 14.34
N THR A 19 16.34 -10.21 15.03
CA THR A 19 16.16 -10.46 16.46
C THR A 19 15.58 -11.85 16.78
N LYS A 20 15.38 -12.71 15.76
CA LYS A 20 14.83 -14.08 15.89
C LYS A 20 13.44 -14.14 16.54
N LYS A 21 12.61 -13.11 16.30
CA LYS A 21 11.25 -12.98 16.86
C LYS A 21 10.16 -13.15 15.79
N SER A 22 10.50 -13.29 14.53
CA SER A 22 9.54 -13.31 13.40
C SER A 22 8.50 -14.44 13.50
N THR A 23 8.86 -15.57 14.15
CA THR A 23 7.94 -16.70 14.36
C THR A 23 7.05 -16.56 15.59
N SER A 24 7.32 -15.59 16.45
CA SER A 24 6.62 -15.40 17.73
C SER A 24 5.55 -14.30 17.69
N VAL A 25 5.52 -13.50 16.62
CA VAL A 25 4.62 -12.36 16.48
C VAL A 25 4.06 -12.28 15.06
N SER A 26 2.91 -11.63 14.93
CA SER A 26 2.31 -11.34 13.64
C SER A 26 2.27 -9.83 13.41
N ILE A 27 2.57 -9.39 12.19
CA ILE A 27 2.50 -7.97 11.82
C ILE A 27 1.09 -7.66 11.35
N ILE A 28 0.40 -6.78 12.05
CA ILE A 28 -0.89 -6.23 11.66
C ILE A 28 -0.67 -4.77 11.25
N LEU A 29 -0.98 -4.45 10.00
CA LEU A 29 -0.88 -3.10 9.47
C LEU A 29 -2.24 -2.41 9.51
N GLU A 30 -2.29 -1.22 10.11
CA GLU A 30 -3.40 -0.28 9.96
C GLU A 30 -2.90 0.94 9.20
N SER A 31 -3.44 1.17 8.00
CA SER A 31 -2.99 2.26 7.13
C SER A 31 -4.10 2.77 6.21
N GLY A 32 -4.00 4.03 5.81
CA GLY A 32 -4.84 4.63 4.78
C GLY A 32 -4.37 4.39 3.35
N GLU A 33 -3.13 3.89 3.15
CA GLU A 33 -2.55 3.72 1.81
C GLU A 33 -3.15 2.54 1.02
N PRO A 34 -3.38 1.33 1.61
CA PRO A 34 -3.90 0.20 0.87
C PRO A 34 -5.33 0.44 0.40
N ARG A 35 -5.55 0.39 -0.93
CA ARG A 35 -6.86 0.62 -1.54
C ARG A 35 -7.23 -0.41 -2.58
N GLU A 36 -6.25 -0.96 -3.29
CA GLU A 36 -6.45 -1.92 -4.38
C GLU A 36 -5.63 -3.21 -4.17
N VAL A 37 -5.95 -4.23 -4.95
CA VAL A 37 -5.43 -5.59 -4.79
C VAL A 37 -3.90 -5.65 -4.74
N HIS A 38 -3.19 -4.88 -5.59
CA HIS A 38 -1.72 -4.92 -5.62
C HIS A 38 -1.07 -4.33 -4.37
N HIS A 39 -1.71 -3.35 -3.72
CA HIS A 39 -1.24 -2.84 -2.43
C HIS A 39 -1.27 -3.93 -1.36
N PHE A 40 -2.36 -4.71 -1.30
CA PHE A 40 -2.45 -5.82 -0.35
C PHE A 40 -1.49 -6.95 -0.70
N ALA A 41 -1.36 -7.28 -1.98
CA ALA A 41 -0.45 -8.33 -2.43
C ALA A 41 1.00 -8.01 -2.07
N THR A 42 1.46 -6.78 -2.29
CA THR A 42 2.81 -6.35 -1.90
C THR A 42 3.02 -6.38 -0.39
N LEU A 43 2.10 -5.84 0.38
CA LEU A 43 2.19 -5.84 1.85
C LEU A 43 2.26 -7.25 2.43
N LEU A 44 1.45 -8.19 1.94
CA LEU A 44 1.52 -9.59 2.31
C LEU A 44 2.86 -10.20 1.91
N GLY A 45 3.35 -9.90 0.72
CA GLY A 45 4.64 -10.38 0.21
C GLY A 45 5.85 -9.90 1.01
N TYR A 46 5.71 -8.79 1.75
CA TYR A 46 6.75 -8.25 2.63
C TYR A 46 6.49 -8.50 4.13
N GLY A 47 5.53 -9.38 4.48
CA GLY A 47 5.42 -9.93 5.83
C GLY A 47 4.22 -9.46 6.64
N ALA A 48 3.33 -8.63 6.10
CA ALA A 48 2.07 -8.34 6.79
C ALA A 48 1.21 -9.61 6.90
N CYS A 49 0.64 -9.85 8.09
CA CYS A 49 -0.28 -10.96 8.34
C CYS A 49 -1.74 -10.55 8.19
N ALA A 50 -2.05 -9.33 8.56
CA ALA A 50 -3.36 -8.74 8.42
C ALA A 50 -3.23 -7.25 8.08
N ILE A 51 -4.23 -6.71 7.36
CA ILE A 51 -4.24 -5.32 6.92
C ILE A 51 -5.62 -4.73 7.18
N ASN A 52 -5.66 -3.61 7.89
CA ASN A 52 -6.85 -2.79 8.08
C ASN A 52 -6.78 -1.53 7.20
N PRO A 53 -7.45 -1.50 6.04
CA PRO A 53 -7.45 -0.36 5.12
C PRO A 53 -8.51 0.67 5.55
N TYR A 54 -8.33 1.33 6.69
CA TYR A 54 -9.38 2.17 7.30
C TYR A 54 -9.88 3.29 6.37
N LEU A 55 -9.00 3.88 5.54
CA LEU A 55 -9.38 4.96 4.65
C LEU A 55 -10.23 4.46 3.47
N ALA A 56 -9.94 3.26 2.93
CA ALA A 56 -10.79 2.66 1.90
C ALA A 56 -12.21 2.39 2.44
N GLN A 57 -12.32 1.86 3.67
CA GLN A 57 -13.60 1.64 4.33
C GLN A 57 -14.33 2.95 4.64
N PHE A 58 -13.60 3.99 5.08
CA PHE A 58 -14.17 5.32 5.29
C PHE A 58 -14.67 5.94 3.98
N SER A 59 -13.95 5.76 2.88
CA SER A 59 -14.36 6.24 1.55
C SER A 59 -15.67 5.57 1.10
N ILE A 60 -15.84 4.26 1.34
CA ILE A 60 -17.10 3.55 1.07
C ILE A 60 -18.24 4.17 1.90
N LYS A 61 -18.01 4.42 3.18
CA LYS A 61 -19.00 5.09 4.05
C LYS A 61 -19.39 6.47 3.51
N LYS A 62 -18.41 7.24 3.04
CA LYS A 62 -18.65 8.57 2.46
C LYS A 62 -19.46 8.49 1.19
N LEU A 63 -19.16 7.57 0.27
CA LEU A 63 -19.94 7.36 -0.95
C LEU A 63 -21.41 7.02 -0.66
N ILE A 64 -21.67 6.25 0.38
CA ILE A 64 -23.05 5.94 0.82
C ILE A 64 -23.74 7.19 1.37
N GLN A 65 -23.05 7.97 2.19
CA GLN A 65 -23.59 9.22 2.76
C GLN A 65 -23.93 10.26 1.69
N ASP A 66 -23.10 10.35 0.64
CA ASP A 66 -23.29 11.27 -0.48
C ASP A 66 -24.33 10.75 -1.51
N GLY A 67 -24.92 9.57 -1.25
CA GLY A 67 -25.92 8.98 -2.15
C GLY A 67 -25.38 8.40 -3.46
N LEU A 68 -24.06 8.34 -3.61
CA LEU A 68 -23.38 7.80 -4.79
C LEU A 68 -23.37 6.27 -4.81
N LEU A 69 -23.43 5.64 -3.63
CA LEU A 69 -23.53 4.19 -3.50
C LEU A 69 -24.80 3.82 -2.70
N LYS A 70 -25.76 3.19 -3.40
CA LYS A 70 -27.02 2.74 -2.79
C LYS A 70 -26.91 1.32 -2.25
N LYS A 71 -26.19 1.15 -1.15
CA LYS A 71 -25.98 -0.15 -0.50
C LYS A 71 -25.79 0.03 1.01
N ASP A 72 -26.12 -1.01 1.78
CA ASP A 72 -25.76 -1.07 3.19
C ASP A 72 -24.24 -1.05 3.38
N TYR A 73 -23.76 -0.36 4.42
CA TYR A 73 -22.33 -0.18 4.68
C TYR A 73 -21.60 -1.52 4.84
N TYR A 74 -22.12 -2.43 5.68
CA TYR A 74 -21.47 -3.71 5.92
C TYR A 74 -21.45 -4.59 4.68
N ALA A 75 -22.53 -4.57 3.90
CA ALA A 75 -22.58 -5.27 2.63
C ALA A 75 -21.58 -4.69 1.62
N ALA A 76 -21.42 -3.38 1.55
CA ALA A 76 -20.46 -2.74 0.66
C ALA A 76 -19.01 -3.03 1.06
N VAL A 77 -18.68 -2.97 2.36
CA VAL A 77 -17.35 -3.35 2.86
C VAL A 77 -17.06 -4.82 2.62
N ASN A 78 -18.04 -5.71 2.78
CA ASN A 78 -17.87 -7.13 2.50
C ASN A 78 -17.59 -7.38 1.01
N ASP A 79 -18.27 -6.67 0.10
CA ASP A 79 -17.99 -6.77 -1.34
C ASP A 79 -16.57 -6.33 -1.67
N TYR A 80 -16.12 -5.21 -1.08
CA TYR A 80 -14.77 -4.71 -1.24
C TYR A 80 -13.75 -5.75 -0.75
N ASN A 81 -13.94 -6.30 0.44
CA ASN A 81 -13.06 -7.32 1.00
C ASN A 81 -13.03 -8.57 0.12
N ASN A 82 -14.17 -9.03 -0.36
CA ASN A 82 -14.24 -10.19 -1.26
C ASN A 82 -13.53 -9.92 -2.59
N ALA A 83 -13.66 -8.72 -3.16
CA ALA A 83 -12.96 -8.33 -4.38
C ALA A 83 -11.44 -8.35 -4.19
N VAL A 84 -10.93 -7.82 -3.07
CA VAL A 84 -9.51 -7.88 -2.71
C VAL A 84 -9.04 -9.31 -2.53
N LEU A 85 -9.78 -10.14 -1.78
CA LEU A 85 -9.43 -11.55 -1.54
C LEU A 85 -9.39 -12.35 -2.85
N HIS A 86 -10.38 -12.20 -3.72
CA HIS A 86 -10.37 -12.82 -5.05
C HIS A 86 -9.19 -12.38 -5.90
N GLY A 87 -8.82 -11.10 -5.83
CA GLY A 87 -7.64 -10.57 -6.50
C GLY A 87 -6.34 -11.19 -6.00
N ILE A 88 -6.16 -11.31 -4.68
CA ILE A 88 -4.99 -11.95 -4.06
C ILE A 88 -4.91 -13.43 -4.47
N VAL A 89 -6.00 -14.17 -4.41
CA VAL A 89 -6.06 -15.57 -4.86
C VAL A 89 -5.67 -15.69 -6.32
N LYS A 90 -6.14 -14.77 -7.18
CA LYS A 90 -5.80 -14.75 -8.60
C LYS A 90 -4.30 -14.49 -8.82
N ILE A 91 -3.69 -13.58 -8.06
CA ILE A 91 -2.24 -13.31 -8.12
C ILE A 91 -1.47 -14.56 -7.69
N ALA A 92 -1.76 -15.14 -6.52
CA ALA A 92 -1.11 -16.34 -6.02
C ALA A 92 -1.25 -17.51 -7.02
N SER A 93 -2.43 -17.70 -7.58
CA SER A 93 -2.70 -18.76 -8.57
C SER A 93 -1.85 -18.58 -9.85
N LYS A 94 -1.70 -17.34 -10.36
CA LYS A 94 -0.85 -17.06 -11.52
C LYS A 94 0.64 -17.30 -11.23
N MET A 95 1.06 -17.19 -9.98
CA MET A 95 2.41 -17.46 -9.53
C MET A 95 2.65 -18.92 -9.18
N GLY A 96 1.64 -19.76 -9.28
CA GLY A 96 1.70 -21.18 -8.91
C GLY A 96 1.79 -21.42 -7.39
N ILE A 97 1.37 -20.44 -6.59
CA ILE A 97 1.40 -20.51 -5.12
C ILE A 97 0.02 -20.96 -4.62
N SER A 98 -0.02 -22.10 -3.94
CA SER A 98 -1.26 -22.74 -3.50
C SER A 98 -1.71 -22.33 -2.09
N THR A 99 -0.82 -21.76 -1.27
CA THR A 99 -1.13 -21.36 0.11
C THR A 99 -0.67 -19.94 0.39
N LEU A 100 -1.45 -19.17 1.15
CA LEU A 100 -1.06 -17.82 1.54
C LEU A 100 0.20 -17.79 2.41
N GLN A 101 0.44 -18.81 3.21
CA GLN A 101 1.64 -18.95 4.02
C GLN A 101 2.92 -18.96 3.17
N SER A 102 2.86 -19.57 1.99
CA SER A 102 3.98 -19.59 1.06
C SER A 102 4.15 -18.27 0.29
N TYR A 103 3.10 -17.47 0.22
CA TYR A 103 3.14 -16.14 -0.39
C TYR A 103 3.67 -15.08 0.60
N GLN A 104 3.33 -15.22 1.87
CA GLN A 104 3.64 -14.27 2.91
C GLN A 104 5.15 -14.19 3.15
N GLY A 105 5.71 -12.98 3.09
CA GLY A 105 7.14 -12.75 3.23
C GLY A 105 8.00 -13.28 2.07
N SER A 106 7.41 -13.67 0.96
CA SER A 106 8.13 -14.25 -0.20
C SER A 106 8.95 -13.24 -0.98
N GLN A 107 8.67 -11.95 -0.87
CA GLN A 107 9.40 -10.83 -1.51
C GLN A 107 9.60 -11.01 -3.03
N ILE A 108 8.62 -11.62 -3.71
CA ILE A 108 8.68 -11.97 -5.14
C ILE A 108 8.33 -10.79 -6.05
N PHE A 109 8.87 -9.64 -5.76
CA PHE A 109 8.67 -8.38 -6.48
C PHE A 109 10.02 -7.86 -6.99
N GLU A 110 9.96 -6.95 -7.93
CA GLU A 110 11.11 -6.20 -8.42
C GLU A 110 10.95 -4.73 -8.00
N ALA A 111 12.00 -4.16 -7.43
CA ALA A 111 12.04 -2.74 -7.13
C ALA A 111 12.52 -1.96 -8.36
N VAL A 112 11.83 -0.89 -8.69
CA VAL A 112 12.14 0.01 -9.80
C VAL A 112 12.24 1.43 -9.27
N GLY A 113 13.37 2.09 -9.52
CA GLY A 113 13.56 3.48 -9.12
C GLY A 113 13.81 3.70 -7.63
N ILE A 114 14.32 2.70 -6.90
CA ILE A 114 14.73 2.81 -5.50
C ILE A 114 16.23 2.52 -5.41
N SER A 115 16.96 3.32 -4.62
CA SER A 115 18.40 3.16 -4.46
C SER A 115 18.76 1.80 -3.85
N LYS A 116 19.89 1.26 -4.27
CA LYS A 116 20.38 -0.03 -3.77
C LYS A 116 20.55 -0.02 -2.24
N LYS A 117 20.99 1.08 -1.67
CA LYS A 117 21.15 1.22 -0.22
C LYS A 117 19.84 0.98 0.53
N VAL A 118 18.73 1.55 0.07
CA VAL A 118 17.38 1.35 0.66
C VAL A 118 16.94 -0.10 0.48
N ILE A 119 17.22 -0.69 -0.67
CA ILE A 119 16.87 -2.11 -0.94
C ILE A 119 17.64 -3.04 -0.02
N ASP A 120 18.96 -2.87 0.09
CA ASP A 120 19.81 -3.76 0.89
C ASP A 120 19.46 -3.69 2.39
N GLU A 121 19.01 -2.51 2.88
CA GLU A 121 18.70 -2.28 4.29
C GLU A 121 17.26 -2.69 4.66
N TYR A 122 16.27 -2.36 3.81
CA TYR A 122 14.85 -2.52 4.17
C TYR A 122 14.10 -3.54 3.32
N PHE A 123 14.61 -3.89 2.14
CA PHE A 123 13.98 -4.82 1.19
C PHE A 123 14.95 -5.91 0.76
N THR A 124 15.73 -6.43 1.70
CA THR A 124 16.77 -7.43 1.46
C THR A 124 16.27 -8.56 0.55
N ASN A 125 17.08 -8.95 -0.44
CA ASN A 125 16.79 -9.94 -1.48
C ASN A 125 15.78 -9.50 -2.57
N THR A 126 15.23 -8.31 -2.50
CA THR A 126 14.42 -7.78 -3.60
C THR A 126 15.31 -7.40 -4.78
N VAL A 127 14.98 -7.89 -5.95
CA VAL A 127 15.73 -7.57 -7.19
C VAL A 127 15.48 -6.10 -7.55
N SER A 128 16.56 -5.34 -7.79
CA SER A 128 16.48 -3.99 -8.34
C SER A 128 17.45 -3.87 -9.52
N ARG A 129 16.93 -3.47 -10.68
CA ARG A 129 17.72 -3.25 -11.91
C ARG A 129 17.82 -1.77 -12.26
N VAL A 130 16.98 -0.95 -11.69
CA VAL A 130 16.93 0.49 -11.92
C VAL A 130 17.00 1.17 -10.58
N GLU A 131 18.12 1.81 -10.30
CA GLU A 131 18.28 2.62 -9.10
C GLU A 131 17.56 3.97 -9.22
N GLY A 132 17.32 4.64 -8.10
CA GLY A 132 16.63 5.94 -8.07
C GLY A 132 16.62 6.55 -6.67
N ILE A 133 15.43 6.83 -6.16
CA ILE A 133 15.22 7.61 -4.94
C ILE A 133 15.89 6.99 -3.71
N THR A 134 16.41 7.87 -2.86
CA THR A 134 17.01 7.54 -1.57
C THR A 134 15.97 7.59 -0.44
N LEU A 135 16.39 7.28 0.77
CA LEU A 135 15.52 7.42 1.95
C LEU A 135 15.20 8.89 2.24
N GLU A 136 16.17 9.77 1.96
CA GLU A 136 16.01 11.21 2.08
C GLU A 136 14.95 11.74 1.11
N ASP A 137 14.98 11.31 -0.14
CA ASP A 137 13.97 11.68 -1.15
C ASP A 137 12.56 11.19 -0.74
N ILE A 138 12.47 9.97 -0.19
CA ILE A 138 11.20 9.45 0.35
C ILE A 138 10.69 10.31 1.51
N ALA A 139 11.60 10.76 2.39
CA ALA A 139 11.22 11.62 3.52
C ALA A 139 10.75 13.00 3.04
N GLU A 140 11.40 13.58 2.04
CA GLU A 140 11.00 14.86 1.43
C GLU A 140 9.64 14.76 0.76
N ASP A 141 9.36 13.68 0.02
CA ASP A 141 8.06 13.44 -0.61
C ASP A 141 6.94 13.32 0.42
N VAL A 142 7.17 12.55 1.49
CA VAL A 142 6.22 12.42 2.59
C VAL A 142 5.98 13.76 3.29
N ASP A 143 7.02 14.59 3.50
CA ASP A 143 6.87 15.91 4.09
C ASP A 143 6.10 16.87 3.18
N PHE A 144 6.37 16.82 1.89
CA PHE A 144 5.62 17.60 0.89
C PHE A 144 4.12 17.26 0.93
N HIS A 145 3.76 15.98 0.88
CA HIS A 145 2.36 15.54 0.95
C HIS A 145 1.71 15.89 2.29
N HIS A 146 2.43 15.75 3.39
CA HIS A 146 1.96 16.13 4.71
C HIS A 146 1.69 17.64 4.81
N SER A 147 2.65 18.46 4.37
CA SER A 147 2.53 19.92 4.39
C SER A 147 1.36 20.42 3.52
N LYS A 148 1.15 19.77 2.36
CA LYS A 148 0.00 20.06 1.48
C LYS A 148 -1.34 19.72 2.13
N ALA A 149 -1.39 18.59 2.86
CA ALA A 149 -2.62 18.12 3.53
C ALA A 149 -2.98 18.96 4.77
N PHE A 150 -1.98 19.52 5.46
CA PHE A 150 -2.15 20.29 6.69
C PHE A 150 -1.77 21.77 6.52
N ASP A 151 -2.04 22.33 5.33
CA ASP A 151 -1.84 23.77 5.10
C ASP A 151 -2.70 24.58 6.09
N MET A 152 -2.00 25.23 7.04
CA MET A 152 -2.63 25.98 8.14
C MET A 152 -3.45 27.19 7.67
N LEU A 153 -3.23 27.69 6.46
CA LEU A 153 -3.94 28.84 5.92
C LEU A 153 -5.26 28.46 5.22
N GLY A 154 -5.48 27.15 4.95
CA GLY A 154 -6.74 26.66 4.38
C GLY A 154 -7.13 27.26 3.02
N LEU A 155 -6.20 27.95 2.36
CA LEU A 155 -6.45 28.69 1.14
C LEU A 155 -6.59 27.80 -0.11
N LYS A 156 -6.29 26.51 0.03
CA LYS A 156 -6.38 25.51 -1.05
C LYS A 156 -7.28 24.36 -0.64
N ASN A 157 -8.52 24.62 -0.30
CA ASN A 157 -9.56 23.59 -0.23
C ASN A 157 -10.06 23.28 -1.66
N ASP A 158 -9.16 22.92 -2.53
CA ASP A 158 -9.54 22.35 -3.80
C ASP A 158 -9.82 20.87 -3.61
N LEU A 159 -11.08 20.47 -3.81
CA LEU A 159 -11.52 19.08 -3.76
C LEU A 159 -11.23 18.34 -5.07
N SER A 160 -10.68 19.02 -6.07
CA SER A 160 -10.24 18.39 -7.30
C SER A 160 -8.93 17.62 -7.09
N LEU A 161 -8.79 16.50 -7.77
CA LEU A 161 -7.50 15.82 -7.85
C LEU A 161 -6.58 16.66 -8.73
N ASP A 162 -5.39 16.98 -8.23
CA ASP A 162 -4.36 17.60 -9.04
C ASP A 162 -4.03 16.68 -10.22
N SER A 163 -4.12 17.22 -11.42
CA SER A 163 -3.68 16.53 -12.64
C SER A 163 -2.18 16.76 -12.83
N GLU A 164 -1.38 16.09 -12.01
CA GLU A 164 0.08 16.11 -12.16
C GLU A 164 0.51 14.93 -13.03
N GLY A 165 1.29 15.21 -14.08
CA GLY A 165 1.89 14.21 -14.96
C GLY A 165 1.41 14.27 -16.41
N ASP A 166 2.00 13.40 -17.22
CA ASP A 166 1.80 13.36 -18.67
C ASP A 166 0.44 12.75 -19.10
N HIS A 167 -0.30 12.17 -18.18
CA HIS A 167 -1.60 11.58 -18.45
C HIS A 167 -2.72 12.60 -18.29
N LYS A 168 -3.25 13.06 -19.42
CA LYS A 168 -4.46 13.87 -19.44
C LYS A 168 -5.69 12.99 -19.31
N LEU A 169 -6.66 13.43 -18.51
CA LEU A 169 -7.97 12.77 -18.33
C LEU A 169 -8.68 12.42 -19.66
N SER A 170 -8.34 13.11 -20.75
CA SER A 170 -8.88 12.86 -22.09
C SER A 170 -8.49 11.49 -22.67
N LEU A 171 -7.54 10.78 -22.11
CA LEU A 171 -7.18 9.41 -22.53
C LEU A 171 -8.06 8.33 -21.89
N LEU A 172 -8.91 8.68 -20.95
CA LEU A 172 -9.87 7.77 -20.31
C LEU A 172 -11.18 7.61 -21.10
N HIS A 173 -11.29 8.22 -22.27
CA HIS A 173 -12.45 8.15 -23.16
C HIS A 173 -12.25 7.23 -24.38
N ILE A 174 -11.28 6.31 -24.32
CA ILE A 174 -11.10 5.28 -25.36
C ILE A 174 -11.56 3.94 -24.83
#